data_92dfa83b45894e95cecb4be34ead2a4c
#
_entry.id   92dfa83b45894e95cecb4be34ead2a4c
#
_cell.length_a   1.000
_cell.length_b   1.000
_cell.length_c   1.000
_cell.angle_alpha   90.00
_cell.angle_beta   90.00
_cell.angle_gamma   90.00
#
_symmetry.space_group_name_H-M   'P 1'
#
loop_
_entity.id
_entity.type
_entity.pdbx_description
1 polymer ?
#
loop_
_entity_poly.entity_id
_entity_poly.type
_entity_poly.pdbx_seq_one_letter_code
_entity_poly.pdbx_strand_id
1 'polypeptide(L)'
;MVAVGLVIAVVGCSSGGDHPAASGGSTGTGGTPSTGTGGTPGTGTGGRSTGDTGGSPNPGTGGVTGIAGSGGSSIAGASGTAGRTGAGGAPATGGISGGGGMTCAPAQSVGGNTACTPPTPPSAKDSVTLDMAAGQGAPAYHGSGFIYGISEDGTQPPTALLTAIKVRAFRAGRGVTGNCGQAAWDTHWKVIKGYYARAKELGVPLEILVSDDYQYSCPLPGDGGDWTTFTTFMTQLIDNVKANGMTGPDVRWELWNEADYSGFWKGTQAQWLDTWKHAYQQVRAAIPGAIIEGPSLSTGAGGSWMNAFLDFCKTNNVVPDYISWHDAGGGGDPVNDQATISKAVSTRGLTGVKGFDLNEYGSTGEQNPGHSAWFLARFDRAGIDGLRSNWAGGSEFFSNMGALVTTNWQPNSQYWIYRRYGDQTGTRIAVTAGTQVDAVAYQDACAGKSIVVVGNKGGTTGSVNVVIKNIPGWLQPGGSTKVLLERMPAGSAALSAPAVVSNAAATVTCNSTVVTINWTTATDGYVVTLTPP
;
A
#
# COMPACT_ATOMS: atom_id res chain seq x y z
N MET A 1 -6.64 -13.00 37.16
CA MET A 1 -6.21 -12.53 35.81
C MET A 1 -5.97 -13.75 34.97
N VAL A 2 -6.92 -14.07 34.10
CA VAL A 2 -6.79 -15.18 33.14
C VAL A 2 -6.57 -14.53 31.80
N ALA A 3 -5.37 -14.69 31.25
CA ALA A 3 -5.04 -14.24 29.89
C ALA A 3 -5.71 -15.21 28.91
N VAL A 4 -6.75 -14.79 28.22
CA VAL A 4 -7.34 -15.51 27.10
C VAL A 4 -6.59 -15.09 25.84
N GLY A 5 -5.71 -15.96 25.38
CA GLY A 5 -5.02 -15.78 24.10
C GLY A 5 -6.00 -15.97 22.94
N LEU A 6 -6.20 -14.95 22.13
CA LEU A 6 -6.92 -15.02 20.87
C LEU A 6 -5.99 -15.63 19.82
N VAL A 7 -6.26 -16.87 19.44
CA VAL A 7 -5.60 -17.51 18.29
C VAL A 7 -6.43 -17.17 17.05
N ILE A 8 -5.99 -16.19 16.28
CA ILE A 8 -6.50 -15.99 14.91
C ILE A 8 -5.76 -16.97 14.02
N ALA A 9 -6.43 -18.02 13.58
CA ALA A 9 -5.91 -18.91 12.56
C ALA A 9 -5.91 -18.18 11.21
N VAL A 10 -4.76 -17.69 10.79
CA VAL A 10 -4.54 -17.25 9.43
C VAL A 10 -4.43 -18.51 8.57
N VAL A 11 -5.50 -18.86 7.88
CA VAL A 11 -5.47 -19.92 6.86
C VAL A 11 -4.84 -19.33 5.61
N GLY A 12 -3.53 -19.53 5.47
CA GLY A 12 -2.83 -19.25 4.23
C GLY A 12 -3.24 -20.29 3.17
N CYS A 13 -3.79 -19.84 2.06
CA CYS A 13 -3.90 -20.67 0.86
C CYS A 13 -2.51 -20.90 0.29
N SER A 14 -1.89 -22.06 0.58
CA SER A 14 -0.70 -22.53 -0.12
C SER A 14 -1.12 -23.25 -1.40
N SER A 15 -0.79 -22.67 -2.54
CA SER A 15 -0.74 -23.39 -3.81
C SER A 15 0.39 -24.42 -3.75
N GLY A 16 0.06 -25.69 -3.87
CA GLY A 16 1.00 -26.80 -3.86
C GLY A 16 1.96 -26.76 -5.04
N GLY A 17 3.24 -26.92 -4.73
CA GLY A 17 4.30 -27.25 -5.68
C GLY A 17 5.12 -28.37 -5.08
N ASP A 18 4.99 -29.56 -5.68
CA ASP A 18 5.77 -30.75 -5.35
C ASP A 18 7.26 -30.54 -5.60
N HIS A 19 8.12 -30.84 -4.63
CA HIS A 19 9.50 -31.24 -4.87
C HIS A 19 9.97 -32.31 -3.88
N PRO A 20 10.85 -33.24 -4.30
CA PRO A 20 11.03 -34.55 -3.72
C PRO A 20 12.00 -34.59 -2.52
N ALA A 21 11.81 -35.63 -1.73
CA ALA A 21 12.59 -36.01 -0.55
C ALA A 21 14.04 -36.37 -0.88
N ALA A 22 14.97 -35.92 -0.04
CA ALA A 22 16.30 -36.49 0.11
C ALA A 22 16.48 -37.07 1.52
N SER A 23 16.87 -38.34 1.54
CA SER A 23 17.13 -39.21 2.67
C SER A 23 18.37 -38.83 3.45
N GLY A 24 18.37 -39.01 4.77
CA GLY A 24 19.56 -39.01 5.60
C GLY A 24 19.24 -39.46 7.03
N GLY A 25 19.55 -40.69 7.39
CA GLY A 25 19.23 -41.27 8.66
C GLY A 25 20.22 -40.95 9.77
N SER A 26 19.85 -41.22 11.02
CA SER A 26 20.64 -41.87 12.05
C SER A 26 19.85 -42.09 13.36
N THR A 27 19.63 -43.31 13.68
CA THR A 27 19.79 -44.11 14.93
C THR A 27 19.50 -43.51 16.31
N GLY A 28 18.68 -44.25 17.06
CA GLY A 28 18.89 -44.38 18.50
C GLY A 28 17.68 -44.72 19.36
N THR A 29 17.42 -46.02 19.57
CA THR A 29 17.00 -46.75 20.81
C THR A 29 15.90 -46.14 21.72
N GLY A 30 14.76 -46.77 21.97
CA GLY A 30 14.54 -47.98 22.74
C GLY A 30 13.38 -47.75 23.69
N GLY A 31 12.45 -48.74 23.84
CA GLY A 31 11.47 -48.80 24.94
C GLY A 31 10.10 -49.32 24.57
N THR A 32 9.88 -50.55 24.86
CA THR A 32 8.72 -51.43 24.65
C THR A 32 7.59 -51.26 25.69
N PRO A 33 6.53 -52.13 25.75
CA PRO A 33 5.22 -51.95 25.14
C PRO A 33 4.11 -52.11 26.22
N SER A 34 2.84 -51.84 25.88
CA SER A 34 1.75 -52.50 26.58
C SER A 34 0.49 -52.66 25.68
N THR A 35 -0.01 -53.82 25.79
CA THR A 35 -1.11 -54.58 25.23
C THR A 35 -2.52 -54.06 25.56
N GLY A 36 -3.49 -54.34 24.65
CA GLY A 36 -4.91 -54.32 24.97
C GLY A 36 -5.83 -54.49 23.75
N THR A 37 -6.09 -55.71 23.39
CA THR A 37 -7.37 -56.41 22.96
C THR A 37 -8.57 -55.53 22.66
N GLY A 38 -9.30 -55.60 21.54
CA GLY A 38 -9.95 -56.68 20.86
C GLY A 38 -11.32 -56.18 20.40
N GLY A 39 -11.83 -56.60 19.25
CA GLY A 39 -13.25 -56.44 18.84
C GLY A 39 -13.48 -56.20 17.38
N THR A 40 -13.74 -57.26 16.61
CA THR A 40 -14.29 -57.38 15.26
C THR A 40 -15.79 -57.74 15.32
N PRO A 41 -16.51 -57.93 14.22
CA PRO A 41 -16.72 -57.17 12.97
C PRO A 41 -18.23 -57.00 12.63
N GLY A 42 -18.55 -56.22 11.63
CA GLY A 42 -19.91 -56.15 11.09
C GLY A 42 -19.92 -55.93 9.56
N THR A 43 -20.36 -56.91 8.86
CA THR A 43 -20.58 -57.08 7.43
C THR A 43 -21.78 -56.32 6.89
N GLY A 44 -21.74 -55.87 5.59
CA GLY A 44 -22.92 -55.43 4.83
C GLY A 44 -22.57 -54.93 3.43
N THR A 45 -22.50 -55.83 2.51
CA THR A 45 -22.92 -55.90 1.09
C THR A 45 -23.73 -54.69 0.59
N GLY A 46 -23.45 -54.07 -0.56
CA GLY A 46 -23.49 -54.52 -1.93
C GLY A 46 -24.13 -53.43 -2.78
N GLY A 47 -23.72 -53.22 -4.01
CA GLY A 47 -24.45 -52.39 -4.97
C GLY A 47 -23.57 -51.79 -6.09
N ARG A 48 -23.49 -52.49 -7.15
CA ARG A 48 -22.79 -52.24 -8.42
C ARG A 48 -23.71 -51.56 -9.42
N SER A 49 -23.24 -50.60 -10.23
CA SER A 49 -23.59 -50.43 -11.67
C SER A 49 -22.85 -49.22 -12.21
N THR A 50 -21.86 -49.35 -13.04
CA THR A 50 -21.69 -49.48 -14.48
C THR A 50 -22.17 -48.30 -15.32
N GLY A 51 -21.22 -47.75 -16.08
CA GLY A 51 -21.32 -47.27 -17.46
C GLY A 51 -21.47 -45.74 -17.58
N ASP A 52 -20.92 -45.00 -18.49
CA ASP A 52 -20.13 -45.31 -19.68
C ASP A 52 -19.49 -44.01 -20.20
N THR A 53 -18.30 -44.09 -20.66
CA THR A 53 -17.56 -43.55 -21.80
C THR A 53 -18.05 -42.33 -22.60
N GLY A 54 -17.11 -41.49 -22.98
CA GLY A 54 -16.98 -40.76 -24.23
C GLY A 54 -16.88 -39.25 -24.07
N GLY A 55 -15.92 -38.51 -24.50
CA GLY A 55 -14.96 -38.58 -25.55
C GLY A 55 -14.63 -37.15 -25.96
N SER A 56 -13.38 -36.79 -25.91
CA SER A 56 -12.84 -35.58 -26.58
C SER A 56 -13.04 -35.65 -28.09
N PRO A 57 -13.10 -34.55 -28.83
CA PRO A 57 -11.83 -34.07 -29.40
C PRO A 57 -11.67 -32.54 -29.59
N ASN A 58 -10.46 -32.08 -29.47
CA ASN A 58 -9.93 -30.97 -30.24
C ASN A 58 -9.59 -31.48 -31.65
N PRO A 59 -9.66 -30.74 -32.74
CA PRO A 59 -8.64 -29.77 -33.11
C PRO A 59 -9.11 -28.64 -34.06
N GLY A 60 -8.23 -27.65 -34.33
CA GLY A 60 -8.42 -26.80 -35.50
C GLY A 60 -7.61 -25.53 -35.51
N THR A 61 -6.36 -25.65 -35.90
CA THR A 61 -5.52 -24.60 -36.50
C THR A 61 -6.16 -24.03 -37.76
N GLY A 62 -6.07 -22.69 -37.93
CA GLY A 62 -6.39 -22.01 -39.17
C GLY A 62 -5.83 -20.58 -39.15
N GLY A 63 -4.64 -20.41 -39.73
CA GLY A 63 -4.10 -19.11 -40.05
C GLY A 63 -4.68 -18.59 -41.37
N VAL A 64 -4.79 -17.27 -41.50
CA VAL A 64 -4.86 -16.59 -42.80
C VAL A 64 -4.14 -15.25 -42.71
N THR A 65 -3.09 -15.17 -43.45
CA THR A 65 -2.37 -14.14 -44.19
C THR A 65 -2.99 -12.74 -44.35
N GLY A 66 -2.09 -11.79 -44.25
CA GLY A 66 -2.18 -10.37 -44.35
C GLY A 66 -2.69 -9.73 -45.63
N ILE A 67 -2.88 -8.43 -45.56
CA ILE A 67 -2.70 -7.51 -46.70
C ILE A 67 -2.22 -6.16 -46.15
N ALA A 68 -1.19 -5.64 -46.79
CA ALA A 68 -0.64 -4.31 -46.64
C ALA A 68 -1.50 -3.28 -47.38
N GLY A 69 -1.53 -2.06 -46.89
CA GLY A 69 -2.15 -0.93 -47.55
C GLY A 69 -1.63 0.39 -47.03
N SER A 70 -0.75 0.97 -47.79
CA SER A 70 -0.11 2.28 -47.73
C SER A 70 -1.10 3.45 -47.89
N GLY A 71 -0.81 4.60 -47.27
CA GLY A 71 -1.42 5.85 -47.66
C GLY A 71 -1.22 6.95 -46.64
N GLY A 72 -0.20 7.78 -46.88
CA GLY A 72 0.07 8.99 -46.13
C GLY A 72 -0.85 10.16 -46.52
N SER A 73 -0.92 11.12 -45.65
CA SER A 73 -0.98 12.54 -46.00
C SER A 73 -0.83 13.42 -44.75
N SER A 74 0.18 14.21 -44.79
CA SER A 74 0.41 15.37 -43.92
C SER A 74 -0.59 16.48 -44.22
N ILE A 75 -1.15 17.10 -43.19
CA ILE A 75 -1.59 18.51 -43.27
C ILE A 75 -1.19 19.21 -41.99
N ALA A 76 -0.38 20.23 -42.14
CA ALA A 76 -0.07 21.25 -41.16
C ALA A 76 -1.23 22.25 -41.06
N GLY A 77 -1.40 22.83 -39.87
CA GLY A 77 -2.13 24.09 -39.80
C GLY A 77 -2.79 24.45 -38.49
N ALA A 78 -2.24 25.48 -37.90
CA ALA A 78 -2.90 26.58 -37.21
C ALA A 78 -3.15 26.49 -35.71
N SER A 79 -2.41 27.31 -35.01
CA SER A 79 -2.59 27.99 -33.74
C SER A 79 -4.03 28.39 -33.41
N GLY A 80 -4.45 28.04 -32.19
CA GLY A 80 -5.66 28.55 -31.57
C GLY A 80 -5.48 28.65 -30.06
N THR A 81 -5.08 29.82 -29.60
CA THR A 81 -5.14 30.24 -28.20
C THR A 81 -6.60 30.36 -27.76
N ALA A 82 -7.02 29.58 -26.80
CA ALA A 82 -8.22 29.86 -26.02
C ALA A 82 -7.92 29.54 -24.55
N GLY A 83 -7.83 30.62 -23.78
CA GLY A 83 -7.75 30.55 -22.32
C GLY A 83 -8.99 29.93 -21.73
N ARG A 84 -8.79 29.08 -20.75
CA ARG A 84 -9.83 28.65 -19.84
C ARG A 84 -9.31 28.73 -18.42
N THR A 85 -9.69 29.80 -17.75
CA THR A 85 -9.65 29.97 -16.31
C THR A 85 -10.61 28.97 -15.69
N GLY A 86 -10.06 28.05 -14.90
CA GLY A 86 -10.82 27.14 -14.06
C GLY A 86 -10.07 26.99 -12.75
N ALA A 87 -10.37 27.84 -11.80
CA ALA A 87 -9.88 27.74 -10.43
C ALA A 87 -10.60 26.59 -9.73
N GLY A 88 -9.91 25.48 -9.52
CA GLY A 88 -10.27 24.44 -8.56
C GLY A 88 -9.41 24.63 -7.32
N GLY A 89 -10.01 25.20 -6.26
CA GLY A 89 -9.32 25.45 -5.01
C GLY A 89 -8.95 24.15 -4.30
N ALA A 90 -7.66 23.99 -4.00
CA ALA A 90 -7.19 23.04 -3.02
C ALA A 90 -7.56 23.53 -1.61
N PRO A 91 -7.88 22.65 -0.64
CA PRO A 91 -8.10 23.07 0.73
C PRO A 91 -6.79 23.62 1.30
N ALA A 92 -6.89 24.81 1.89
CA ALA A 92 -5.79 25.49 2.53
C ALA A 92 -5.34 24.69 3.78
N THR A 93 -4.19 24.07 3.70
CA THR A 93 -3.43 23.68 4.90
C THR A 93 -2.91 24.97 5.53
N GLY A 94 -3.29 25.22 6.77
CA GLY A 94 -2.83 26.37 7.55
C GLY A 94 -1.32 26.42 7.62
N GLY A 95 -0.73 27.27 6.82
CA GLY A 95 0.71 27.53 6.83
C GLY A 95 1.07 28.35 8.05
N ILE A 96 1.98 27.84 8.86
CA ILE A 96 2.74 28.64 9.80
C ILE A 96 3.66 29.54 8.96
N SER A 97 3.30 30.80 8.83
CA SER A 97 4.16 31.84 8.25
C SER A 97 5.24 32.20 9.28
N GLY A 98 6.45 31.75 9.03
CA GLY A 98 7.61 32.14 9.82
C GLY A 98 8.91 31.79 9.11
N GLY A 99 9.56 32.77 8.51
CA GLY A 99 10.93 32.67 8.03
C GLY A 99 11.08 33.06 6.56
N GLY A 100 11.83 34.14 6.31
CA GLY A 100 12.13 34.67 4.97
C GLY A 100 12.60 33.59 4.02
N GLY A 101 11.84 33.41 2.94
CA GLY A 101 12.19 32.47 1.91
C GLY A 101 13.53 32.82 1.26
N MET A 102 14.56 32.01 1.52
CA MET A 102 15.70 31.95 0.62
C MET A 102 15.16 31.47 -0.74
N THR A 103 15.11 32.37 -1.70
CA THR A 103 14.93 31.97 -3.09
C THR A 103 16.18 31.23 -3.51
N CYS A 104 16.12 29.91 -3.44
CA CYS A 104 17.15 29.06 -4.01
C CYS A 104 17.21 29.37 -5.50
N ALA A 105 18.38 29.64 -6.03
CA ALA A 105 18.55 29.91 -7.44
C ALA A 105 17.90 28.76 -8.26
N PRO A 106 17.11 29.08 -9.30
CA PRO A 106 16.55 28.06 -10.14
C PRO A 106 17.69 27.19 -10.67
N ALA A 107 17.45 25.86 -10.70
CA ALA A 107 18.42 24.91 -11.25
C ALA A 107 18.88 25.41 -12.62
N GLN A 108 20.17 25.71 -12.77
CA GLN A 108 20.69 26.11 -14.07
C GLN A 108 20.43 24.96 -15.04
N SER A 109 19.66 25.23 -16.09
CA SER A 109 19.49 24.29 -17.19
C SER A 109 20.87 24.04 -17.78
N VAL A 110 21.37 22.83 -17.65
CA VAL A 110 22.62 22.43 -18.28
C VAL A 110 22.37 22.40 -19.78
N GLY A 111 22.97 23.33 -20.50
CA GLY A 111 22.92 23.32 -21.95
C GLY A 111 23.38 21.96 -22.46
N GLY A 112 22.53 21.29 -23.26
CA GLY A 112 22.84 19.99 -23.81
C GLY A 112 24.09 20.06 -24.67
N ASN A 113 25.17 19.48 -24.19
CA ASN A 113 26.38 19.30 -25.02
C ASN A 113 26.12 18.10 -25.94
N THR A 114 25.75 18.36 -27.17
CA THR A 114 25.33 17.37 -28.18
C THR A 114 26.44 16.42 -28.64
N ALA A 115 27.69 16.59 -28.17
CA ALA A 115 28.83 15.78 -28.57
C ALA A 115 29.35 14.81 -27.49
N CYS A 116 28.73 14.79 -26.32
CA CYS A 116 29.21 13.97 -25.20
C CYS A 116 28.42 12.65 -25.07
N THR A 117 29.12 11.51 -24.90
CA THR A 117 28.48 10.19 -24.73
C THR A 117 28.37 9.87 -23.24
N PRO A 118 27.16 9.64 -22.71
CA PRO A 118 26.96 9.17 -21.33
C PRO A 118 27.67 7.84 -21.07
N PRO A 119 28.03 7.54 -19.82
CA PRO A 119 28.66 6.27 -19.48
C PRO A 119 27.74 5.11 -19.82
N THR A 120 28.27 4.08 -20.45
CA THR A 120 27.53 2.82 -20.66
C THR A 120 27.37 2.12 -19.31
N PRO A 121 26.14 1.82 -18.85
CA PRO A 121 25.97 1.06 -17.62
C PRO A 121 26.63 -0.31 -17.72
N PRO A 122 27.30 -0.78 -16.66
CA PRO A 122 27.84 -2.15 -16.63
C PRO A 122 26.70 -3.17 -16.72
N SER A 123 27.02 -4.41 -17.11
CA SER A 123 26.03 -5.49 -17.13
C SER A 123 25.45 -5.70 -15.73
N ALA A 124 24.14 -5.75 -15.63
CA ALA A 124 23.43 -5.93 -14.36
C ALA A 124 22.20 -6.83 -14.55
N LYS A 125 21.69 -7.37 -13.45
CA LYS A 125 20.48 -8.22 -13.42
C LYS A 125 19.21 -7.40 -13.62
N ASP A 126 19.22 -6.15 -13.13
CA ASP A 126 18.11 -5.22 -13.27
C ASP A 126 18.63 -3.77 -13.20
N SER A 127 17.81 -2.80 -13.54
CA SER A 127 18.19 -1.39 -13.47
C SER A 127 17.00 -0.47 -13.30
N VAL A 128 17.21 0.66 -12.62
CA VAL A 128 16.30 1.81 -12.62
C VAL A 128 17.00 2.99 -13.26
N THR A 129 16.24 3.82 -13.99
CA THR A 129 16.77 5.03 -14.62
C THR A 129 16.05 6.26 -14.09
N LEU A 130 16.82 7.23 -13.61
CA LEU A 130 16.35 8.52 -13.13
C LEU A 130 16.65 9.60 -14.15
N ASP A 131 15.69 10.47 -14.41
CA ASP A 131 15.89 11.68 -15.21
C ASP A 131 15.73 12.92 -14.31
N MET A 132 16.84 13.52 -13.88
CA MET A 132 16.83 14.65 -12.96
C MET A 132 16.32 15.95 -13.59
N ALA A 133 16.19 16.02 -14.93
CA ALA A 133 15.56 17.15 -15.60
C ALA A 133 14.01 17.04 -15.64
N ALA A 134 13.46 15.83 -15.42
CA ALA A 134 12.03 15.58 -15.50
C ALA A 134 11.38 15.64 -14.09
N GLY A 135 11.09 16.84 -13.62
CA GLY A 135 10.41 17.06 -12.33
C GLY A 135 8.94 16.66 -12.37
N GLN A 136 8.43 16.07 -11.29
CA GLN A 136 7.06 15.54 -11.15
C GLN A 136 6.32 16.10 -9.93
N GLY A 137 6.67 17.28 -9.46
CA GLY A 137 5.99 17.95 -8.33
C GLY A 137 6.64 17.71 -6.97
N ALA A 138 5.96 18.21 -5.94
CA ALA A 138 6.42 18.12 -4.56
C ALA A 138 6.25 16.70 -3.96
N PRO A 139 6.94 16.38 -2.85
CA PRO A 139 6.73 15.13 -2.11
C PRO A 139 5.29 15.00 -1.62
N ALA A 140 4.68 13.84 -1.82
CA ALA A 140 3.33 13.54 -1.36
C ALA A 140 3.30 12.47 -0.25
N TYR A 141 4.35 11.66 -0.13
CA TYR A 141 4.51 10.61 0.88
C TYR A 141 3.36 9.59 0.91
N HIS A 142 2.81 9.24 -0.24
CA HIS A 142 1.61 8.43 -0.42
C HIS A 142 1.65 7.09 0.31
N GLY A 143 2.80 6.41 0.39
CA GLY A 143 2.92 5.11 1.03
C GLY A 143 3.09 5.12 2.56
N SER A 144 3.00 6.29 3.23
CA SER A 144 3.25 6.42 4.67
C SER A 144 1.98 6.38 5.54
N GLY A 145 0.89 5.78 5.08
CA GLY A 145 -0.29 5.51 5.89
C GLY A 145 -0.17 4.20 6.69
N PHE A 146 -0.98 4.06 7.72
CA PHE A 146 -0.98 2.88 8.60
C PHE A 146 -2.39 2.48 9.00
N ILE A 147 -2.70 1.17 8.89
CA ILE A 147 -3.81 0.59 9.61
C ILE A 147 -3.30 0.03 10.93
N TYR A 148 -3.88 0.42 12.05
CA TYR A 148 -3.39 0.09 13.39
C TYR A 148 -1.92 0.53 13.61
N GLY A 149 -1.16 -0.21 14.38
CA GLY A 149 0.30 -0.06 14.52
C GLY A 149 0.78 0.91 15.58
N ILE A 150 -0.06 1.82 16.08
CA ILE A 150 0.20 2.67 17.24
C ILE A 150 -0.56 2.15 18.45
N SER A 151 -0.28 2.67 19.67
CA SER A 151 -1.03 2.26 20.87
C SER A 151 -2.52 2.63 20.77
N GLU A 152 -3.40 1.88 21.45
CA GLU A 152 -4.86 2.08 21.43
C GLU A 152 -5.27 3.51 21.83
N ASP A 153 -4.52 4.11 22.75
CA ASP A 153 -4.74 5.47 23.23
C ASP A 153 -4.08 6.55 22.36
N GLY A 154 -3.40 6.14 21.28
CA GLY A 154 -2.69 7.02 20.36
C GLY A 154 -1.39 7.63 20.91
N THR A 155 -0.94 7.30 22.13
CA THR A 155 0.20 7.97 22.78
C THR A 155 1.56 7.46 22.32
N GLN A 156 1.62 6.23 21.81
CA GLN A 156 2.85 5.62 21.30
C GLN A 156 2.72 5.25 19.81
N PRO A 157 3.83 5.27 19.06
CA PRO A 157 5.21 5.66 19.43
C PRO A 157 5.36 7.16 19.68
N PRO A 158 6.54 7.62 20.14
CA PRO A 158 6.84 9.05 20.25
C PRO A 158 6.56 9.79 18.93
N THR A 159 5.95 10.97 19.02
CA THR A 159 5.55 11.81 17.86
C THR A 159 6.70 12.06 16.88
N ALA A 160 7.93 12.19 17.40
CA ALA A 160 9.12 12.38 16.58
C ALA A 160 9.35 11.25 15.56
N LEU A 161 9.01 10.00 15.88
CA LEU A 161 9.13 8.88 14.94
C LEU A 161 8.10 8.98 13.83
N LEU A 162 6.86 9.36 14.15
CA LEU A 162 5.77 9.52 13.16
C LEU A 162 6.02 10.71 12.23
N THR A 163 6.40 11.85 12.79
CA THR A 163 6.73 13.06 12.02
C THR A 163 7.90 12.82 11.07
N ALA A 164 8.89 12.04 11.52
CA ALA A 164 10.10 11.77 10.74
C ALA A 164 9.84 10.95 9.48
N ILE A 165 8.83 10.07 9.49
CA ILE A 165 8.44 9.26 8.34
C ILE A 165 7.28 9.87 7.55
N LYS A 166 6.86 11.10 7.90
CA LYS A 166 5.78 11.82 7.20
C LYS A 166 4.49 10.98 7.12
N VAL A 167 4.00 10.52 8.29
CA VAL A 167 2.73 9.78 8.33
C VAL A 167 1.67 10.51 7.54
N ARG A 168 0.93 9.77 6.70
CA ARG A 168 -0.04 10.30 5.74
C ARG A 168 -1.49 10.15 6.20
N ALA A 169 -1.81 9.02 6.81
CA ALA A 169 -3.14 8.70 7.33
C ALA A 169 -3.06 7.59 8.38
N PHE A 170 -4.10 7.49 9.19
CA PHE A 170 -4.36 6.31 10.02
C PHE A 170 -5.71 5.72 9.64
N ARG A 171 -5.82 4.38 9.74
CA ARG A 171 -7.06 3.64 9.67
C ARG A 171 -7.21 2.84 10.94
N ALA A 172 -8.33 2.97 11.63
CA ALA A 172 -8.55 2.37 12.92
C ALA A 172 -10.00 1.97 13.14
N GLY A 173 -10.13 0.84 13.76
CA GLY A 173 -11.28 0.28 14.45
C GLY A 173 -10.76 -0.64 15.52
N ARG A 174 -11.58 -1.44 16.11
CA ARG A 174 -11.17 -2.57 16.92
C ARG A 174 -12.25 -3.63 16.90
N GLY A 175 -11.95 -4.77 16.29
CA GLY A 175 -12.78 -5.94 16.39
C GLY A 175 -12.85 -6.42 17.84
N VAL A 176 -14.06 -6.57 18.36
CA VAL A 176 -14.29 -7.14 19.69
C VAL A 176 -15.01 -8.47 19.52
N THR A 177 -14.34 -9.56 19.86
CA THR A 177 -14.95 -10.89 19.80
C THR A 177 -15.95 -11.09 20.92
N GLY A 178 -17.16 -11.55 20.61
CA GLY A 178 -18.07 -12.15 21.56
C GLY A 178 -19.24 -11.31 22.02
N ASN A 179 -19.43 -10.06 21.64
CA ASN A 179 -20.57 -9.25 22.08
C ASN A 179 -20.96 -8.13 21.12
N CYS A 180 -22.22 -8.13 20.71
CA CYS A 180 -22.89 -6.98 20.12
C CYS A 180 -23.49 -6.12 21.25
N GLY A 181 -22.66 -5.55 22.12
CA GLY A 181 -23.11 -4.83 23.28
C GLY A 181 -22.27 -3.63 23.66
N GLN A 182 -22.72 -2.88 24.69
CA GLN A 182 -22.12 -1.61 25.08
C GLN A 182 -20.61 -1.71 25.41
N ALA A 183 -20.18 -2.79 26.05
CA ALA A 183 -18.74 -2.95 26.39
C ALA A 183 -17.83 -3.08 25.17
N ALA A 184 -18.28 -3.76 24.12
CA ALA A 184 -17.59 -3.85 22.85
C ALA A 184 -17.52 -2.47 22.19
N TRP A 185 -18.65 -1.79 22.16
CA TRP A 185 -18.78 -0.44 21.65
C TRP A 185 -17.83 0.55 22.36
N ASP A 186 -17.79 0.55 23.69
CA ASP A 186 -16.92 1.45 24.46
C ASP A 186 -15.43 1.23 24.14
N THR A 187 -15.05 -0.02 23.91
CA THR A 187 -13.67 -0.38 23.54
C THR A 187 -13.31 0.13 22.15
N HIS A 188 -14.18 -0.09 21.17
CA HIS A 188 -14.02 0.40 19.81
C HIS A 188 -13.92 1.93 19.78
N TRP A 189 -14.85 2.60 20.42
CA TRP A 189 -14.88 4.05 20.48
C TRP A 189 -13.64 4.64 21.19
N LYS A 190 -13.11 3.96 22.21
CA LYS A 190 -11.87 4.37 22.87
C LYS A 190 -10.69 4.40 21.89
N VAL A 191 -10.55 3.36 21.05
CA VAL A 191 -9.50 3.29 20.03
C VAL A 191 -9.68 4.38 19.00
N ILE A 192 -10.88 4.58 18.45
CA ILE A 192 -11.15 5.66 17.48
C ILE A 192 -10.74 7.01 18.06
N LYS A 193 -11.08 7.32 19.30
CA LYS A 193 -10.68 8.58 19.95
C LYS A 193 -9.17 8.74 20.09
N GLY A 194 -8.47 7.68 20.48
CA GLY A 194 -7.01 7.68 20.62
C GLY A 194 -6.32 7.96 19.29
N TYR A 195 -6.76 7.27 18.25
CA TYR A 195 -6.25 7.47 16.89
C TYR A 195 -6.60 8.86 16.33
N TYR A 196 -7.81 9.36 16.58
CA TYR A 196 -8.19 10.71 16.16
C TYR A 196 -7.33 11.80 16.82
N ALA A 197 -7.08 11.67 18.12
CA ALA A 197 -6.22 12.61 18.83
C ALA A 197 -4.80 12.63 18.21
N ARG A 198 -4.26 11.47 17.87
CA ARG A 198 -2.94 11.35 17.22
C ARG A 198 -2.97 11.88 15.77
N ALA A 199 -3.99 11.55 15.00
CA ALA A 199 -4.16 12.04 13.64
C ALA A 199 -4.24 13.59 13.62
N LYS A 200 -5.01 14.16 14.53
CA LYS A 200 -5.13 15.61 14.70
C LYS A 200 -3.82 16.28 15.10
N GLU A 201 -3.07 15.68 16.02
CA GLU A 201 -1.72 16.17 16.41
C GLU A 201 -0.78 16.24 15.20
N LEU A 202 -0.85 15.26 14.30
CA LEU A 202 -0.01 15.18 13.11
C LEU A 202 -0.57 15.93 11.90
N GLY A 203 -1.83 16.39 11.96
CA GLY A 203 -2.51 17.05 10.84
C GLY A 203 -2.84 16.12 9.67
N VAL A 204 -3.18 14.86 9.96
CA VAL A 204 -3.47 13.82 8.97
C VAL A 204 -4.88 13.26 9.16
N PRO A 205 -5.52 12.67 8.13
CA PRO A 205 -6.83 12.06 8.26
C PRO A 205 -6.82 10.77 9.08
N LEU A 206 -7.98 10.50 9.69
CA LEU A 206 -8.33 9.21 10.27
C LEU A 206 -9.44 8.55 9.42
N GLU A 207 -9.24 7.34 8.98
CA GLU A 207 -10.27 6.46 8.44
C GLU A 207 -10.88 5.65 9.58
N ILE A 208 -12.19 5.82 9.81
CA ILE A 208 -12.94 5.04 10.80
C ILE A 208 -13.41 3.76 10.14
N LEU A 209 -12.87 2.64 10.59
CA LEU A 209 -13.28 1.31 10.18
C LEU A 209 -14.57 0.92 10.94
N VAL A 210 -15.71 1.17 10.32
CA VAL A 210 -17.04 1.07 10.96
C VAL A 210 -17.40 -0.35 11.31
N SER A 211 -17.06 -1.32 10.45
CA SER A 211 -17.55 -2.70 10.59
C SER A 211 -16.83 -3.54 11.63
N ASP A 212 -15.64 -3.13 12.10
CA ASP A 212 -14.79 -3.98 12.94
C ASP A 212 -15.48 -4.47 14.23
N ASP A 213 -16.36 -3.69 14.78
CA ASP A 213 -17.17 -4.10 15.94
C ASP A 213 -18.41 -4.89 15.57
N TYR A 214 -18.96 -4.59 14.41
CA TYR A 214 -20.25 -5.12 14.03
C TYR A 214 -20.16 -6.54 13.46
N GLN A 215 -19.14 -6.84 12.68
CA GLN A 215 -19.07 -8.03 11.86
C GLN A 215 -18.93 -9.37 12.60
N TYR A 216 -18.40 -9.38 13.83
CA TYR A 216 -18.06 -10.64 14.51
C TYR A 216 -19.16 -11.22 15.39
N SER A 217 -20.08 -10.41 15.88
CA SER A 217 -20.97 -10.81 16.99
C SER A 217 -22.40 -10.33 16.87
N CYS A 218 -22.67 -9.46 15.90
CA CYS A 218 -23.99 -8.89 15.70
C CYS A 218 -24.76 -9.64 14.62
N PRO A 219 -26.11 -9.61 14.62
CA PRO A 219 -26.91 -10.08 13.49
C PRO A 219 -26.48 -9.38 12.20
N LEU A 220 -26.39 -10.12 11.10
CA LEU A 220 -26.06 -9.50 9.82
C LEU A 220 -27.07 -8.40 9.48
N PRO A 221 -26.65 -7.22 9.03
CA PRO A 221 -27.57 -6.16 8.65
C PRO A 221 -28.56 -6.63 7.60
N GLY A 222 -29.84 -6.41 7.83
CA GLY A 222 -30.90 -6.77 6.90
C GLY A 222 -31.31 -8.24 6.87
N ASP A 223 -30.82 -9.08 7.79
CA ASP A 223 -31.30 -10.46 7.93
C ASP A 223 -32.81 -10.46 8.18
N GLY A 224 -33.55 -11.22 7.36
CA GLY A 224 -35.01 -11.23 7.43
C GLY A 224 -35.67 -9.86 7.18
N GLY A 225 -34.95 -8.88 6.67
CA GLY A 225 -35.41 -7.51 6.49
C GLY A 225 -35.23 -6.63 7.73
N ASP A 226 -34.56 -7.12 8.77
CA ASP A 226 -34.34 -6.35 10.02
C ASP A 226 -33.04 -5.54 9.98
N TRP A 227 -33.15 -4.24 10.04
CA TRP A 227 -32.05 -3.27 10.08
C TRP A 227 -31.86 -2.64 11.46
N THR A 228 -32.66 -3.00 12.45
CA THR A 228 -32.76 -2.30 13.73
C THR A 228 -31.44 -2.22 14.47
N THR A 229 -30.75 -3.35 14.61
CA THR A 229 -29.47 -3.43 15.33
C THR A 229 -28.40 -2.61 14.64
N PHE A 230 -28.27 -2.74 13.31
CA PHE A 230 -27.28 -2.00 12.52
C PHE A 230 -27.57 -0.48 12.52
N THR A 231 -28.83 -0.09 12.34
CA THR A 231 -29.24 1.32 12.38
C THR A 231 -28.94 1.96 13.73
N THR A 232 -29.20 1.22 14.83
CA THR A 232 -28.90 1.69 16.19
C THR A 232 -27.40 1.87 16.39
N PHE A 233 -26.58 0.90 15.96
CA PHE A 233 -25.12 0.99 16.01
C PHE A 233 -24.60 2.21 15.23
N MET A 234 -25.05 2.37 13.99
CA MET A 234 -24.65 3.51 13.16
C MET A 234 -25.06 4.85 13.77
N THR A 235 -26.25 4.93 14.36
CA THR A 235 -26.72 6.15 15.04
C THR A 235 -25.82 6.50 16.21
N GLN A 236 -25.48 5.51 17.05
CA GLN A 236 -24.58 5.72 18.18
C GLN A 236 -23.18 6.18 17.73
N LEU A 237 -22.61 5.58 16.68
CA LEU A 237 -21.32 5.99 16.13
C LEU A 237 -21.37 7.43 15.60
N ILE A 238 -22.38 7.76 14.82
CA ILE A 238 -22.59 9.11 14.26
C ILE A 238 -22.74 10.14 15.38
N ASP A 239 -23.51 9.85 16.40
CA ASP A 239 -23.73 10.77 17.53
C ASP A 239 -22.44 11.00 18.31
N ASN A 240 -21.65 9.95 18.53
CA ASN A 240 -20.33 10.07 19.18
C ASN A 240 -19.34 10.88 18.33
N VAL A 241 -19.28 10.66 17.03
CA VAL A 241 -18.44 11.42 16.10
C VAL A 241 -18.83 12.92 16.15
N LYS A 242 -20.14 13.24 16.09
CA LYS A 242 -20.64 14.62 16.19
C LYS A 242 -20.34 15.24 17.56
N ALA A 243 -20.59 14.52 18.65
CA ALA A 243 -20.34 15.01 20.00
C ALA A 243 -18.85 15.32 20.29
N ASN A 244 -17.93 14.66 19.56
CA ASN A 244 -16.50 14.87 19.70
C ASN A 244 -15.90 15.79 18.59
N GLY A 245 -16.74 16.45 17.80
CA GLY A 245 -16.30 17.38 16.76
C GLY A 245 -15.54 16.74 15.59
N MET A 246 -15.76 15.44 15.35
CA MET A 246 -15.07 14.65 14.32
C MET A 246 -15.83 14.66 12.98
N THR A 247 -16.42 15.79 12.61
CA THR A 247 -17.25 15.92 11.38
C THR A 247 -16.52 16.59 10.23
N GLY A 248 -15.23 16.87 10.39
CA GLY A 248 -14.40 17.55 9.40
C GLY A 248 -13.92 16.61 8.29
N PRO A 249 -13.24 17.17 7.27
CA PRO A 249 -12.70 16.41 6.16
C PRO A 249 -11.47 15.57 6.55
N ASP A 250 -11.00 15.71 7.77
CA ASP A 250 -9.94 14.92 8.41
C ASP A 250 -10.47 13.58 8.96
N VAL A 251 -11.77 13.30 8.80
CA VAL A 251 -12.38 12.01 9.16
C VAL A 251 -13.00 11.39 7.93
N ARG A 252 -12.59 10.17 7.60
CA ARG A 252 -13.15 9.35 6.53
C ARG A 252 -13.94 8.20 7.13
N TRP A 253 -15.01 7.81 6.48
CA TRP A 253 -15.92 6.75 6.91
C TRP A 253 -15.76 5.54 6.00
N GLU A 254 -15.07 4.53 6.45
CA GLU A 254 -15.02 3.24 5.78
C GLU A 254 -16.15 2.35 6.31
N LEU A 255 -17.17 2.17 5.46
CA LEU A 255 -18.44 1.60 5.94
C LEU A 255 -18.39 0.09 6.16
N TRP A 256 -17.50 -0.64 5.51
CA TRP A 256 -17.32 -2.09 5.70
C TRP A 256 -15.92 -2.53 5.27
N ASN A 257 -15.43 -3.61 5.92
CA ASN A 257 -14.17 -4.26 5.65
C ASN A 257 -14.36 -5.61 4.96
N GLU A 258 -13.67 -5.86 3.83
CA GLU A 258 -13.53 -7.16 3.15
C GLU A 258 -14.83 -7.99 3.04
N ALA A 259 -15.89 -7.38 2.54
CA ALA A 259 -17.18 -8.06 2.38
C ALA A 259 -17.15 -9.25 1.38
N ASP A 260 -16.13 -9.32 0.55
CA ASP A 260 -15.85 -10.41 -0.37
C ASP A 260 -15.11 -11.61 0.27
N TYR A 261 -14.75 -11.48 1.56
CA TYR A 261 -14.14 -12.54 2.35
C TYR A 261 -15.11 -13.07 3.41
N SER A 262 -15.32 -14.39 3.43
CA SER A 262 -16.29 -15.03 4.33
C SER A 262 -15.96 -14.91 5.82
N GLY A 263 -14.76 -14.51 6.17
CA GLY A 263 -14.36 -14.16 7.53
C GLY A 263 -15.02 -12.89 8.05
N PHE A 264 -15.29 -11.93 7.15
CA PHE A 264 -15.85 -10.62 7.50
C PHE A 264 -17.29 -10.40 7.02
N TRP A 265 -17.78 -11.20 6.07
CA TRP A 265 -19.17 -11.16 5.63
C TRP A 265 -19.70 -12.56 5.39
N LYS A 266 -20.83 -12.91 6.02
CA LYS A 266 -21.46 -14.22 5.89
C LYS A 266 -22.76 -14.21 5.09
N GLY A 267 -23.23 -13.04 4.71
CA GLY A 267 -24.43 -12.86 3.91
C GLY A 267 -24.15 -12.93 2.40
N THR A 268 -25.15 -12.61 1.62
CA THR A 268 -25.02 -12.49 0.16
C THR A 268 -24.37 -11.16 -0.24
N GLN A 269 -23.81 -11.08 -1.45
CA GLN A 269 -23.31 -9.84 -2.01
C GLN A 269 -24.42 -8.78 -2.12
N ALA A 270 -25.65 -9.18 -2.50
CA ALA A 270 -26.77 -8.25 -2.58
C ALA A 270 -27.10 -7.62 -1.20
N GLN A 271 -27.13 -8.44 -0.15
CA GLN A 271 -27.37 -7.96 1.22
C GLN A 271 -26.27 -6.99 1.67
N TRP A 272 -25.00 -7.27 1.33
CA TRP A 272 -23.91 -6.33 1.63
C TRP A 272 -24.06 -5.00 0.86
N LEU A 273 -24.41 -5.04 -0.42
CA LEU A 273 -24.67 -3.83 -1.20
C LEU A 273 -25.80 -2.98 -0.60
N ASP A 274 -26.86 -3.62 -0.10
CA ASP A 274 -27.91 -2.91 0.63
C ASP A 274 -27.42 -2.37 1.97
N THR A 275 -26.52 -3.08 2.67
CA THR A 275 -25.87 -2.59 3.90
C THR A 275 -25.02 -1.35 3.61
N TRP A 276 -24.26 -1.36 2.54
CA TRP A 276 -23.52 -0.18 2.06
C TRP A 276 -24.46 1.02 1.87
N LYS A 277 -25.55 0.81 1.14
CA LYS A 277 -26.54 1.87 0.89
C LYS A 277 -27.14 2.42 2.16
N HIS A 278 -27.52 1.57 3.11
CA HIS A 278 -28.06 1.98 4.42
C HIS A 278 -27.05 2.84 5.18
N ALA A 279 -25.84 2.37 5.36
CA ALA A 279 -24.79 3.09 6.07
C ALA A 279 -24.47 4.42 5.39
N TYR A 280 -24.29 4.42 4.05
CA TYR A 280 -24.02 5.61 3.25
C TYR A 280 -25.09 6.69 3.45
N GLN A 281 -26.36 6.31 3.32
CA GLN A 281 -27.48 7.23 3.47
C GLN A 281 -27.59 7.78 4.90
N GLN A 282 -27.38 6.95 5.91
CA GLN A 282 -27.44 7.34 7.30
C GLN A 282 -26.32 8.34 7.66
N VAL A 283 -25.08 8.06 7.24
CA VAL A 283 -23.96 8.98 7.45
C VAL A 283 -24.18 10.31 6.71
N ARG A 284 -24.56 10.29 5.44
CA ARG A 284 -24.80 11.49 4.64
C ARG A 284 -25.97 12.33 5.15
N ALA A 285 -27.03 11.71 5.67
CA ALA A 285 -28.16 12.42 6.25
C ALA A 285 -27.75 13.17 7.54
N ALA A 286 -26.90 12.55 8.35
CA ALA A 286 -26.46 13.10 9.63
C ALA A 286 -25.30 14.08 9.52
N ILE A 287 -24.38 13.85 8.56
CA ILE A 287 -23.17 14.63 8.28
C ILE A 287 -23.06 14.82 6.76
N PRO A 288 -23.73 15.82 6.16
CA PRO A 288 -23.78 15.98 4.70
C PRO A 288 -22.42 16.09 4.02
N GLY A 289 -21.42 16.64 4.73
CA GLY A 289 -20.04 16.80 4.26
C GLY A 289 -19.10 15.63 4.58
N ALA A 290 -19.59 14.51 5.14
CA ALA A 290 -18.76 13.36 5.49
C ALA A 290 -17.97 12.87 4.26
N ILE A 291 -16.74 12.47 4.46
CA ILE A 291 -15.96 11.78 3.44
C ILE A 291 -16.20 10.28 3.61
N ILE A 292 -16.72 9.62 2.59
CA ILE A 292 -17.03 8.18 2.63
C ILE A 292 -16.04 7.44 1.73
N GLU A 293 -15.51 6.35 2.25
CA GLU A 293 -14.54 5.50 1.62
C GLU A 293 -15.01 4.05 1.56
N GLY A 294 -14.61 3.33 0.55
CA GLY A 294 -14.88 1.91 0.35
C GLY A 294 -14.76 1.49 -1.11
N PRO A 295 -14.97 0.21 -1.41
CA PRO A 295 -15.55 -0.87 -0.61
C PRO A 295 -14.56 -1.64 0.27
N SER A 296 -13.25 -1.36 0.22
CA SER A 296 -12.20 -2.06 0.99
C SER A 296 -12.25 -3.59 0.84
N LEU A 297 -12.25 -4.04 -0.42
CA LEU A 297 -12.35 -5.47 -0.76
C LEU A 297 -10.99 -6.17 -0.67
N SER A 298 -11.00 -7.42 -0.20
CA SER A 298 -9.80 -8.26 -0.07
C SER A 298 -9.19 -8.71 -1.41
N THR A 299 -10.00 -8.76 -2.48
CA THR A 299 -9.62 -9.29 -3.80
C THR A 299 -9.02 -8.26 -4.75
N GLY A 300 -8.69 -7.07 -4.28
CA GLY A 300 -8.04 -6.03 -5.08
C GLY A 300 -8.97 -5.24 -6.01
N ALA A 301 -8.36 -4.43 -6.87
CA ALA A 301 -9.03 -3.38 -7.66
C ALA A 301 -9.94 -3.88 -8.79
N GLY A 302 -9.83 -5.12 -9.24
CA GLY A 302 -10.42 -5.59 -10.50
C GLY A 302 -11.46 -6.72 -10.41
N GLY A 303 -11.79 -7.19 -9.22
CA GLY A 303 -12.66 -8.34 -9.03
C GLY A 303 -14.13 -8.13 -9.39
N SER A 304 -14.91 -9.23 -9.44
CA SER A 304 -16.35 -9.18 -9.72
C SER A 304 -17.11 -8.39 -8.65
N TRP A 305 -16.68 -8.44 -7.40
CA TRP A 305 -17.27 -7.68 -6.30
C TRP A 305 -17.08 -6.18 -6.48
N MET A 306 -15.90 -5.74 -6.89
CA MET A 306 -15.65 -4.33 -7.18
C MET A 306 -16.54 -3.84 -8.33
N ASN A 307 -16.66 -4.63 -9.39
CA ASN A 307 -17.51 -4.27 -10.52
C ASN A 307 -18.99 -4.17 -10.12
N ALA A 308 -19.51 -5.14 -9.37
CA ALA A 308 -20.88 -5.13 -8.86
C ALA A 308 -21.14 -3.93 -7.92
N PHE A 309 -20.18 -3.62 -7.06
CA PHE A 309 -20.23 -2.46 -6.18
C PHE A 309 -20.34 -1.15 -6.96
N LEU A 310 -19.47 -0.92 -7.94
CA LEU A 310 -19.48 0.31 -8.73
C LEU A 310 -20.78 0.48 -9.53
N ASP A 311 -21.33 -0.61 -10.09
CA ASP A 311 -22.60 -0.60 -10.80
C ASP A 311 -23.78 -0.30 -9.84
N PHE A 312 -23.77 -0.90 -8.65
CA PHE A 312 -24.76 -0.64 -7.62
C PHE A 312 -24.71 0.81 -7.13
N CYS A 313 -23.52 1.32 -6.85
CA CYS A 313 -23.32 2.70 -6.39
C CYS A 313 -23.82 3.71 -7.40
N LYS A 314 -23.54 3.47 -8.70
CA LYS A 314 -24.08 4.31 -9.79
C LYS A 314 -25.60 4.30 -9.80
N THR A 315 -26.20 3.09 -9.78
CA THR A 315 -27.66 2.93 -9.89
C THR A 315 -28.41 3.53 -8.71
N ASN A 316 -27.84 3.45 -7.50
CA ASN A 316 -28.48 3.92 -6.27
C ASN A 316 -28.02 5.31 -5.82
N ASN A 317 -27.12 5.97 -6.57
CA ASN A 317 -26.53 7.27 -6.21
C ASN A 317 -25.86 7.28 -4.81
N VAL A 318 -25.06 6.23 -4.54
CA VAL A 318 -24.32 6.05 -3.28
C VAL A 318 -22.82 5.85 -3.51
N VAL A 319 -22.27 6.65 -4.44
CA VAL A 319 -20.86 6.60 -4.83
C VAL A 319 -19.99 7.16 -3.70
N PRO A 320 -18.96 6.42 -3.24
CA PRO A 320 -18.04 6.94 -2.24
C PRO A 320 -17.18 8.08 -2.78
N ASP A 321 -16.58 8.85 -1.87
CA ASP A 321 -15.60 9.88 -2.20
C ASP A 321 -14.24 9.27 -2.57
N TYR A 322 -13.85 8.17 -1.90
CA TYR A 322 -12.63 7.43 -2.17
C TYR A 322 -12.97 5.96 -2.43
N ILE A 323 -12.37 5.40 -3.48
CA ILE A 323 -12.46 3.96 -3.75
C ILE A 323 -11.27 3.28 -3.12
N SER A 324 -11.52 2.30 -2.24
CA SER A 324 -10.49 1.56 -1.53
C SER A 324 -10.52 0.06 -1.81
N TRP A 325 -9.36 -0.59 -1.66
CA TRP A 325 -9.18 -2.04 -1.77
C TRP A 325 -7.95 -2.47 -0.97
N HIS A 326 -7.76 -3.78 -0.83
CA HIS A 326 -6.65 -4.39 -0.11
C HIS A 326 -5.74 -5.20 -1.02
N ASP A 327 -4.49 -5.34 -0.59
CA ASP A 327 -3.49 -6.27 -1.09
C ASP A 327 -2.84 -7.04 0.07
N ALA A 328 -3.65 -7.46 1.03
CA ALA A 328 -3.19 -8.17 2.21
C ALA A 328 -2.73 -9.61 1.92
N GLY A 329 -3.17 -10.19 0.79
CA GLY A 329 -2.71 -11.47 0.28
C GLY A 329 -1.34 -11.44 -0.39
N GLY A 330 -0.84 -10.26 -0.71
CA GLY A 330 0.43 -10.03 -1.39
C GLY A 330 0.37 -10.16 -2.91
N GLY A 331 1.39 -9.64 -3.57
CA GLY A 331 1.55 -9.74 -5.02
C GLY A 331 0.92 -8.60 -5.83
N GLY A 332 0.17 -7.69 -5.20
CA GLY A 332 -0.41 -6.53 -5.86
C GLY A 332 0.63 -5.53 -6.37
N ASP A 333 0.13 -4.57 -7.15
CA ASP A 333 0.93 -3.50 -7.71
C ASP A 333 0.11 -2.21 -7.76
N PRO A 334 0.35 -1.25 -6.86
CA PRO A 334 -0.42 -0.02 -6.77
C PRO A 334 -0.61 0.72 -8.10
N VAL A 335 0.37 0.65 -9.02
CA VAL A 335 0.28 1.30 -10.34
C VAL A 335 -0.72 0.59 -11.25
N ASN A 336 -0.68 -0.74 -11.30
CA ASN A 336 -1.60 -1.53 -12.11
C ASN A 336 -3.02 -1.47 -11.55
N ASP A 337 -3.14 -1.51 -10.24
CA ASP A 337 -4.42 -1.44 -9.54
C ASP A 337 -5.09 -0.09 -9.75
N GLN A 338 -4.34 1.00 -9.59
CA GLN A 338 -4.82 2.35 -9.86
C GLN A 338 -5.30 2.50 -11.32
N ALA A 339 -4.56 1.97 -12.29
CA ALA A 339 -4.97 2.01 -13.69
C ALA A 339 -6.26 1.21 -13.92
N THR A 340 -6.39 0.04 -13.28
CA THR A 340 -7.57 -0.83 -13.37
C THR A 340 -8.81 -0.15 -12.79
N ILE A 341 -8.70 0.39 -11.57
CA ILE A 341 -9.84 1.02 -10.90
C ILE A 341 -10.25 2.35 -11.58
N SER A 342 -9.27 3.16 -12.01
CA SER A 342 -9.56 4.39 -12.74
C SER A 342 -10.32 4.13 -14.04
N LYS A 343 -9.94 3.07 -14.76
CA LYS A 343 -10.67 2.63 -15.95
C LYS A 343 -12.09 2.19 -15.60
N ALA A 344 -12.27 1.41 -14.53
CA ALA A 344 -13.59 0.94 -14.10
C ALA A 344 -14.52 2.10 -13.71
N VAL A 345 -14.00 3.09 -12.98
CA VAL A 345 -14.72 4.30 -12.56
C VAL A 345 -15.09 5.18 -13.77
N SER A 346 -14.12 5.45 -14.66
CA SER A 346 -14.33 6.31 -15.83
C SER A 346 -15.29 5.70 -16.83
N THR A 347 -15.21 4.38 -17.08
CA THR A 347 -16.14 3.67 -17.98
C THR A 347 -17.59 3.77 -17.51
N ARG A 348 -17.81 3.85 -16.20
CA ARG A 348 -19.14 4.03 -15.59
C ARG A 348 -19.59 5.51 -15.50
N GLY A 349 -18.70 6.44 -15.76
CA GLY A 349 -18.97 7.87 -15.62
C GLY A 349 -19.19 8.31 -14.17
N LEU A 350 -18.51 7.68 -13.21
CA LEU A 350 -18.60 8.03 -11.79
C LEU A 350 -17.76 9.29 -11.52
N THR A 351 -18.40 10.46 -11.49
CA THR A 351 -17.73 11.76 -11.36
C THR A 351 -17.55 12.21 -9.91
N GLY A 352 -18.16 11.52 -8.94
CA GLY A 352 -18.07 11.85 -7.51
C GLY A 352 -16.81 11.35 -6.81
N VAL A 353 -16.05 10.45 -7.43
CA VAL A 353 -14.83 9.87 -6.86
C VAL A 353 -13.73 10.92 -6.84
N LYS A 354 -13.17 11.19 -5.65
CA LYS A 354 -12.11 12.18 -5.41
C LYS A 354 -10.71 11.58 -5.42
N GLY A 355 -10.59 10.28 -5.12
CA GLY A 355 -9.31 9.58 -5.02
C GLY A 355 -9.45 8.08 -4.85
N PHE A 356 -8.29 7.45 -4.67
CA PHE A 356 -8.15 6.00 -4.53
C PHE A 356 -7.18 5.69 -3.41
N ASP A 357 -7.49 4.68 -2.60
CA ASP A 357 -6.65 4.24 -1.49
C ASP A 357 -6.48 2.71 -1.51
N LEU A 358 -5.24 2.25 -1.41
CA LEU A 358 -4.93 0.87 -1.08
C LEU A 358 -4.74 0.80 0.43
N ASN A 359 -5.87 0.67 1.16
CA ASN A 359 -5.90 0.90 2.60
C ASN A 359 -5.54 -0.32 3.47
N GLU A 360 -5.02 -1.39 2.83
CA GLU A 360 -4.26 -2.48 3.46
C GLU A 360 -3.23 -3.04 2.49
N TYR A 361 -1.93 -2.79 2.71
CA TYR A 361 -0.86 -3.36 1.92
C TYR A 361 0.27 -3.94 2.78
N GLY A 362 1.11 -4.76 2.19
CA GLY A 362 2.26 -5.36 2.84
C GLY A 362 1.91 -6.62 3.60
N SER A 363 1.70 -7.73 2.89
CA SER A 363 1.55 -9.07 3.47
C SER A 363 2.78 -9.51 4.27
N THR A 364 2.67 -10.60 5.04
CA THR A 364 3.76 -11.12 5.88
C THR A 364 5.08 -11.27 5.13
N GLY A 365 5.05 -11.77 3.88
CA GLY A 365 6.23 -11.95 3.04
C GLY A 365 6.82 -10.64 2.50
N GLU A 366 6.04 -9.57 2.47
CA GLU A 366 6.37 -8.27 1.89
C GLU A 366 6.87 -7.26 2.92
N GLN A 367 6.72 -7.55 4.21
CA GLN A 367 7.20 -6.67 5.28
C GLN A 367 8.71 -6.82 5.50
N ASN A 368 9.48 -6.36 4.53
CA ASN A 368 10.93 -6.28 4.56
C ASN A 368 11.41 -4.97 3.91
N PRO A 369 12.65 -4.52 4.12
CA PRO A 369 13.15 -3.24 3.62
C PRO A 369 13.08 -3.09 2.10
N GLY A 370 13.42 -4.15 1.35
CA GLY A 370 13.41 -4.13 -0.12
C GLY A 370 12.02 -3.91 -0.68
N HIS A 371 11.05 -4.70 -0.22
CA HIS A 371 9.67 -4.60 -0.68
C HIS A 371 8.99 -3.32 -0.19
N SER A 372 9.28 -2.90 1.06
CA SER A 372 8.79 -1.61 1.57
C SER A 372 9.22 -0.44 0.69
N ALA A 373 10.50 -0.38 0.29
CA ALA A 373 11.01 0.65 -0.61
C ALA A 373 10.35 0.59 -2.00
N TRP A 374 10.08 -0.62 -2.51
CA TRP A 374 9.37 -0.83 -3.76
C TRP A 374 7.92 -0.30 -3.69
N PHE A 375 7.18 -0.62 -2.63
CA PHE A 375 5.83 -0.09 -2.43
C PHE A 375 5.81 1.45 -2.38
N LEU A 376 6.73 2.09 -1.64
CA LEU A 376 6.81 3.54 -1.57
C LEU A 376 7.01 4.17 -2.96
N ALA A 377 7.85 3.56 -3.81
CA ALA A 377 8.03 3.99 -5.19
C ALA A 377 6.76 3.82 -6.03
N ARG A 378 6.04 2.71 -5.85
CA ARG A 378 4.80 2.42 -6.58
C ARG A 378 3.65 3.33 -6.17
N PHE A 379 3.49 3.62 -4.89
CA PHE A 379 2.47 4.55 -4.40
C PHE A 379 2.68 5.96 -4.93
N ASP A 380 3.90 6.49 -4.86
CA ASP A 380 4.20 7.82 -5.40
C ASP A 380 4.01 7.88 -6.91
N ARG A 381 4.30 6.79 -7.62
CA ARG A 381 4.08 6.69 -9.07
C ARG A 381 2.60 6.62 -9.43
N ALA A 382 1.83 5.86 -8.68
CA ALA A 382 0.38 5.72 -8.85
C ALA A 382 -0.38 6.98 -8.43
N GLY A 383 0.17 7.76 -7.49
CA GLY A 383 -0.50 8.93 -6.91
C GLY A 383 -1.71 8.55 -6.06
N ILE A 384 -1.64 7.42 -5.37
CA ILE A 384 -2.68 6.91 -4.46
C ILE A 384 -2.13 6.70 -3.06
N ASP A 385 -2.96 6.90 -2.05
CA ASP A 385 -2.55 6.66 -0.68
C ASP A 385 -2.49 5.16 -0.38
N GLY A 386 -1.52 4.76 0.45
CA GLY A 386 -1.34 3.38 0.87
C GLY A 386 -1.23 3.29 2.39
N LEU A 387 -2.00 2.38 3.00
CA LEU A 387 -1.97 2.14 4.44
C LEU A 387 -1.36 0.77 4.72
N ARG A 388 -0.21 0.80 5.40
CA ARG A 388 0.54 -0.40 5.73
C ARG A 388 -0.18 -1.24 6.76
N SER A 389 -0.32 -2.53 6.49
CA SER A 389 -0.92 -3.49 7.40
C SER A 389 -0.06 -3.74 8.65
N ASN A 390 -0.69 -4.12 9.75
CA ASN A 390 0.00 -4.35 11.03
C ASN A 390 0.02 -5.81 11.48
N TRP A 391 -0.68 -6.72 10.83
CA TRP A 391 -0.76 -8.12 11.26
C TRP A 391 0.35 -9.01 10.73
N ALA A 392 1.11 -8.56 9.75
CA ALA A 392 2.17 -9.37 9.16
C ALA A 392 3.39 -9.55 10.07
N GLY A 393 3.59 -8.68 11.05
CA GLY A 393 4.73 -8.72 11.98
C GLY A 393 4.47 -9.42 13.31
N GLY A 394 3.27 -9.99 13.53
CA GLY A 394 2.88 -10.61 14.80
C GLY A 394 1.45 -10.30 15.21
N SER A 395 1.01 -10.78 16.37
CA SER A 395 -0.37 -10.70 16.84
C SER A 395 -0.78 -9.38 17.50
N GLU A 396 0.08 -8.37 17.49
CA GLU A 396 -0.16 -7.14 18.26
C GLU A 396 -0.54 -5.96 17.36
N PHE A 397 -1.83 -5.80 17.11
CA PHE A 397 -2.35 -4.73 16.23
C PHE A 397 -1.99 -3.31 16.70
N PHE A 398 -1.81 -3.09 18.00
CA PHE A 398 -1.58 -1.77 18.58
C PHE A 398 -0.13 -1.55 19.01
N SER A 399 0.81 -2.12 18.26
CA SER A 399 2.24 -1.99 18.48
C SER A 399 3.01 -2.07 17.17
N ASN A 400 4.30 -1.90 17.21
CA ASN A 400 5.32 -2.13 16.17
C ASN A 400 5.13 -1.45 14.79
N MET A 401 4.07 -0.69 14.54
CA MET A 401 3.84 0.05 13.28
C MET A 401 3.98 -0.80 12.01
N GLY A 402 3.32 -1.97 11.97
CA GLY A 402 3.47 -2.86 10.82
C GLY A 402 4.92 -3.30 10.60
N ALA A 403 5.59 -3.69 11.67
CA ALA A 403 6.99 -4.12 11.70
C ALA A 403 8.02 -3.04 11.31
N LEU A 404 7.72 -1.75 11.49
CA LEU A 404 8.72 -0.67 11.34
C LEU A 404 9.55 -0.45 12.59
N VAL A 405 8.98 -0.73 13.75
CA VAL A 405 9.63 -0.59 15.05
C VAL A 405 9.48 -1.87 15.85
N THR A 406 10.30 -2.03 16.88
CA THR A 406 10.14 -3.11 17.85
C THR A 406 8.95 -2.85 18.76
N THR A 407 8.54 -3.82 19.57
CA THR A 407 7.48 -3.66 20.59
C THR A 407 7.81 -2.60 21.65
N ASN A 408 9.08 -2.23 21.78
CA ASN A 408 9.54 -1.12 22.62
C ASN A 408 9.73 0.19 21.83
N TRP A 409 9.09 0.29 20.66
CA TRP A 409 9.10 1.48 19.80
C TRP A 409 10.49 1.90 19.31
N GLN A 410 11.44 0.97 19.19
CA GLN A 410 12.76 1.26 18.63
C GLN A 410 12.75 1.04 17.11
N PRO A 411 13.28 1.99 16.31
CA PRO A 411 13.43 1.83 14.87
C PRO A 411 14.13 0.53 14.49
N ASN A 412 13.64 -0.16 13.46
CA ASN A 412 14.34 -1.27 12.81
C ASN A 412 14.71 -0.91 11.37
N SER A 413 15.17 -1.88 10.60
CA SER A 413 15.63 -1.68 9.22
C SER A 413 14.55 -1.09 8.30
N GLN A 414 13.30 -1.52 8.44
CA GLN A 414 12.20 -1.02 7.62
C GLN A 414 11.85 0.43 7.95
N TYR A 415 11.92 0.81 9.24
CA TYR A 415 11.73 2.20 9.65
C TYR A 415 12.69 3.14 8.93
N TRP A 416 13.95 2.73 8.74
CA TRP A 416 14.93 3.56 8.07
C TRP A 416 14.65 3.77 6.57
N ILE A 417 13.96 2.84 5.92
CA ILE A 417 13.41 3.04 4.56
C ILE A 417 12.38 4.19 4.58
N TYR A 418 11.38 4.11 5.47
CA TYR A 418 10.37 5.16 5.61
C TYR A 418 10.99 6.49 6.06
N ARG A 419 12.00 6.44 6.92
CA ARG A 419 12.74 7.63 7.34
C ARG A 419 13.44 8.31 6.16
N ARG A 420 14.16 7.57 5.31
CA ARG A 420 14.81 8.11 4.12
C ARG A 420 13.79 8.60 3.09
N TYR A 421 12.66 7.96 2.97
CA TYR A 421 11.52 8.44 2.20
C TYR A 421 10.98 9.77 2.77
N GLY A 422 10.81 9.87 4.08
CA GLY A 422 10.41 11.11 4.76
C GLY A 422 11.45 12.23 4.73
N ASP A 423 12.74 11.91 4.53
CA ASP A 423 13.84 12.87 4.38
C ASP A 423 13.91 13.50 2.97
N GLN A 424 13.13 12.98 2.01
CA GLN A 424 13.04 13.49 0.66
C GLN A 424 12.30 14.83 0.63
N THR A 425 12.90 15.84 0.03
CA THR A 425 12.37 17.20 -0.09
C THR A 425 12.59 17.74 -1.50
N GLY A 426 11.99 18.88 -1.83
CA GLY A 426 12.14 19.52 -3.12
C GLY A 426 11.21 18.94 -4.19
N THR A 427 11.76 18.43 -5.29
CA THR A 427 11.01 17.99 -6.46
C THR A 427 11.18 16.50 -6.70
N ARG A 428 10.09 15.75 -6.86
CA ARG A 428 10.12 14.35 -7.33
C ARG A 428 10.69 14.29 -8.74
N ILE A 429 11.51 13.27 -8.98
CA ILE A 429 12.19 13.04 -10.27
C ILE A 429 11.51 11.88 -11.00
N ALA A 430 11.41 11.96 -12.31
CA ALA A 430 10.92 10.84 -13.12
C ALA A 430 11.87 9.63 -13.01
N VAL A 431 11.27 8.47 -12.74
CA VAL A 431 11.98 7.19 -12.64
C VAL A 431 11.35 6.19 -13.60
N THR A 432 12.19 5.54 -14.42
CA THR A 432 11.82 4.34 -15.17
C THR A 432 12.19 3.13 -14.33
N ALA A 433 11.19 2.34 -13.95
CA ALA A 433 11.37 1.11 -13.19
C ALA A 433 12.08 0.03 -14.00
N GLY A 434 12.76 -0.87 -13.30
CA GLY A 434 13.22 -2.15 -13.83
C GLY A 434 12.14 -3.22 -13.81
N THR A 435 12.54 -4.48 -13.91
CA THR A 435 11.62 -5.62 -13.90
C THR A 435 11.15 -5.95 -12.49
N GLN A 436 12.06 -5.99 -11.53
CA GLN A 436 11.80 -6.31 -10.11
C GLN A 436 12.17 -5.15 -9.19
N VAL A 437 12.99 -4.21 -9.67
CA VAL A 437 13.40 -3.06 -8.88
C VAL A 437 12.67 -1.81 -9.32
N ASP A 438 12.33 -0.96 -8.35
CA ASP A 438 11.78 0.37 -8.59
C ASP A 438 12.43 1.36 -7.62
N ALA A 439 12.29 2.66 -7.89
CA ALA A 439 12.80 3.69 -7.01
C ALA A 439 11.88 4.91 -6.96
N VAL A 440 11.92 5.59 -5.83
CA VAL A 440 11.38 6.93 -5.67
C VAL A 440 12.53 7.88 -5.39
N ALA A 441 12.59 8.98 -6.13
CA ALA A 441 13.70 9.91 -6.09
C ALA A 441 13.24 11.35 -6.04
N TYR A 442 13.94 12.16 -5.25
CA TYR A 442 13.71 13.59 -5.11
C TYR A 442 15.03 14.35 -5.14
N GLN A 443 14.99 15.57 -5.63
CA GLN A 443 16.12 16.50 -5.59
C GLN A 443 15.70 17.82 -4.94
N ASP A 444 16.58 18.35 -4.13
CA ASP A 444 16.39 19.63 -3.43
C ASP A 444 17.66 20.45 -3.53
N ALA A 445 17.64 21.47 -4.38
CA ALA A 445 18.77 22.38 -4.55
C ALA A 445 19.03 23.23 -3.30
N CYS A 446 17.98 23.54 -2.51
CA CYS A 446 18.11 24.28 -1.28
C CYS A 446 18.78 23.45 -0.18
N ALA A 447 18.42 22.18 -0.11
CA ALA A 447 19.05 21.24 0.81
C ALA A 447 20.40 20.69 0.29
N GLY A 448 20.77 21.00 -0.95
CA GLY A 448 22.00 20.55 -1.60
C GLY A 448 22.09 19.04 -1.74
N LYS A 449 20.98 18.34 -1.94
CA LYS A 449 20.99 16.88 -1.99
C LYS A 449 19.93 16.29 -2.93
N SER A 450 20.15 15.05 -3.35
CA SER A 450 19.13 14.19 -3.95
C SER A 450 19.12 12.86 -3.22
N ILE A 451 17.93 12.33 -2.91
CA ILE A 451 17.74 11.04 -2.22
C ILE A 451 16.96 10.12 -3.13
N VAL A 452 17.45 8.90 -3.30
CA VAL A 452 16.86 7.84 -4.10
C VAL A 452 16.64 6.63 -3.20
N VAL A 453 15.39 6.29 -2.89
CA VAL A 453 15.03 5.07 -2.17
C VAL A 453 14.78 3.98 -3.20
N VAL A 454 15.57 2.90 -3.15
CA VAL A 454 15.57 1.83 -4.16
C VAL A 454 15.01 0.56 -3.54
N GLY A 455 13.94 0.05 -4.12
CA GLY A 455 13.22 -1.13 -3.68
C GLY A 455 13.31 -2.31 -4.62
N ASN A 456 13.00 -3.49 -4.10
CA ASN A 456 13.03 -4.76 -4.80
C ASN A 456 11.78 -5.56 -4.44
N LYS A 457 10.99 -5.95 -5.44
CA LYS A 457 9.76 -6.75 -5.23
C LYS A 457 10.06 -8.19 -4.70
N GLY A 458 11.33 -8.54 -4.52
CA GLY A 458 11.72 -9.78 -3.83
C GLY A 458 12.40 -10.83 -4.70
N GLY A 459 12.65 -10.56 -5.99
CA GLY A 459 13.21 -11.55 -6.92
C GLY A 459 14.68 -11.35 -7.32
N THR A 460 15.22 -10.15 -7.16
CA THR A 460 16.54 -9.83 -7.72
C THR A 460 17.66 -9.91 -6.68
N THR A 461 18.69 -10.67 -7.01
CA THR A 461 20.00 -10.64 -6.35
C THR A 461 21.09 -10.42 -7.40
N GLY A 462 22.25 -9.91 -6.98
CA GLY A 462 23.35 -9.56 -7.86
C GLY A 462 23.41 -8.06 -8.15
N SER A 463 24.04 -7.68 -9.25
CA SER A 463 24.23 -6.27 -9.61
C SER A 463 22.92 -5.64 -10.10
N VAL A 464 22.59 -4.49 -9.53
CA VAL A 464 21.49 -3.61 -9.97
C VAL A 464 22.07 -2.22 -10.25
N ASN A 465 21.74 -1.65 -11.39
CA ASN A 465 22.21 -0.30 -11.75
C ASN A 465 21.16 0.76 -11.44
N VAL A 466 21.57 1.79 -10.73
CA VAL A 466 20.85 3.07 -10.63
C VAL A 466 21.49 4.04 -11.62
N VAL A 467 20.86 4.19 -12.77
CA VAL A 467 21.33 5.06 -13.86
C VAL A 467 20.76 6.46 -13.65
N ILE A 468 21.61 7.44 -13.42
CA ILE A 468 21.21 8.81 -13.12
C ILE A 468 21.61 9.71 -14.28
N LYS A 469 20.61 10.35 -14.90
CA LYS A 469 20.76 11.22 -16.07
C LYS A 469 20.41 12.66 -15.74
N ASN A 470 20.96 13.58 -16.53
CA ASN A 470 20.67 15.00 -16.44
C ASN A 470 20.93 15.60 -15.04
N ILE A 471 22.02 15.15 -14.41
CA ILE A 471 22.44 15.63 -13.08
C ILE A 471 22.66 17.15 -13.18
N PRO A 472 22.00 17.98 -12.33
CA PRO A 472 22.14 19.43 -12.40
C PRO A 472 23.53 19.89 -11.95
N GLY A 473 23.99 21.03 -12.49
CA GLY A 473 25.32 21.56 -12.21
C GLY A 473 25.62 21.82 -10.73
N TRP A 474 24.61 22.18 -9.95
CA TRP A 474 24.77 22.39 -8.50
C TRP A 474 25.13 21.11 -7.75
N LEU A 475 24.75 19.95 -8.26
CA LEU A 475 25.01 18.64 -7.65
C LEU A 475 26.34 18.02 -8.12
N GLN A 476 26.90 18.53 -9.20
CA GLN A 476 28.12 18.01 -9.83
C GLN A 476 29.20 19.10 -10.10
N PRO A 477 29.53 19.98 -9.17
CA PRO A 477 30.57 20.97 -9.40
C PRO A 477 31.89 20.27 -9.74
N GLY A 478 32.56 20.72 -10.81
CA GLY A 478 33.81 20.10 -11.28
C GLY A 478 33.66 18.73 -11.92
N GLY A 479 32.44 18.32 -12.31
CA GLY A 479 32.20 17.03 -13.01
C GLY A 479 32.23 15.81 -12.08
N SER A 480 31.97 15.99 -10.78
CA SER A 480 31.85 14.91 -9.82
C SER A 480 30.71 15.17 -8.84
N THR A 481 30.17 14.11 -8.26
CA THR A 481 29.19 14.16 -7.17
C THR A 481 29.60 13.18 -6.08
N LYS A 482 29.28 13.47 -4.83
CA LYS A 482 29.49 12.55 -3.74
C LYS A 482 28.29 11.61 -3.62
N VAL A 483 28.55 10.31 -3.55
CA VAL A 483 27.53 9.25 -3.45
C VAL A 483 27.67 8.55 -2.11
N LEU A 484 26.65 8.67 -1.28
CA LEU A 484 26.46 7.83 -0.09
C LEU A 484 25.49 6.70 -0.46
N LEU A 485 25.94 5.46 -0.38
CA LEU A 485 25.13 4.26 -0.52
C LEU A 485 24.91 3.63 0.85
N GLU A 486 23.66 3.57 1.27
CA GLU A 486 23.22 2.95 2.53
C GLU A 486 22.45 1.66 2.25
N ARG A 487 22.60 0.68 3.14
CA ARG A 487 21.86 -0.58 3.14
C ARG A 487 21.05 -0.70 4.41
N MET A 488 19.79 -1.08 4.27
CA MET A 488 18.89 -1.51 5.33
C MET A 488 18.77 -3.04 5.24
N PRO A 489 19.55 -3.79 6.04
CA PRO A 489 19.51 -5.25 5.99
C PRO A 489 18.17 -5.76 6.51
N ALA A 490 17.65 -6.84 5.93
CA ALA A 490 16.43 -7.47 6.43
C ALA A 490 16.59 -7.90 7.89
N GLY A 491 15.57 -7.65 8.71
CA GLY A 491 15.55 -8.00 10.13
C GLY A 491 14.57 -7.16 10.93
N SER A 492 14.09 -7.73 12.04
CA SER A 492 13.15 -7.09 12.97
C SER A 492 13.81 -6.46 14.21
N ALA A 493 15.11 -6.73 14.41
CA ALA A 493 15.86 -6.16 15.54
C ALA A 493 15.98 -4.62 15.41
N ALA A 494 16.09 -3.96 16.56
CA ALA A 494 16.39 -2.53 16.59
C ALA A 494 17.67 -2.21 15.81
N LEU A 495 17.60 -1.15 15.01
CA LEU A 495 18.71 -0.65 14.21
C LEU A 495 18.87 0.85 14.48
N SER A 496 20.01 1.24 15.03
CA SER A 496 20.28 2.66 15.37
C SER A 496 20.55 3.54 14.16
N ALA A 497 21.09 2.97 13.08
CA ALA A 497 21.38 3.66 11.82
C ALA A 497 21.52 2.65 10.67
N PRO A 498 21.28 3.06 9.41
CA PRO A 498 21.60 2.27 8.23
C PRO A 498 23.08 1.89 8.14
N ALA A 499 23.37 0.77 7.50
CA ALA A 499 24.75 0.37 7.22
C ALA A 499 25.28 1.17 6.02
N VAL A 500 26.38 1.89 6.19
CA VAL A 500 27.07 2.56 5.08
C VAL A 500 27.83 1.54 4.26
N VAL A 501 27.46 1.38 2.99
CA VAL A 501 28.14 0.51 2.02
C VAL A 501 29.29 1.25 1.36
N SER A 502 29.08 2.50 0.94
CA SER A 502 30.11 3.37 0.39
C SER A 502 29.75 4.83 0.59
N ASN A 503 30.79 5.69 0.67
CA ASN A 503 30.65 7.13 0.75
C ASN A 503 31.85 7.73 -0.02
N ALA A 504 31.70 7.91 -1.33
CA ALA A 504 32.80 8.28 -2.22
C ALA A 504 32.36 9.24 -3.30
N ALA A 505 33.32 9.94 -3.89
CA ALA A 505 33.08 10.73 -5.10
C ALA A 505 32.84 9.80 -6.29
N ALA A 506 31.86 10.15 -7.14
CA ALA A 506 31.60 9.52 -8.43
C ALA A 506 31.83 10.53 -9.54
N THR A 507 32.51 10.10 -10.60
CA THR A 507 32.68 10.91 -11.82
C THR A 507 31.33 11.05 -12.53
N VAL A 508 31.03 12.26 -12.96
CA VAL A 508 29.87 12.56 -13.79
C VAL A 508 30.35 12.87 -15.22
N THR A 509 29.90 12.05 -16.16
CA THR A 509 30.23 12.22 -17.57
C THR A 509 28.95 12.52 -18.34
N CYS A 510 28.92 13.58 -19.15
CA CYS A 510 27.70 14.00 -19.88
C CYS A 510 26.48 14.15 -18.98
N ASN A 511 26.66 14.77 -17.81
CA ASN A 511 25.63 14.94 -16.78
C ASN A 511 25.01 13.61 -16.32
N SER A 512 25.73 12.52 -16.41
CA SER A 512 25.23 11.19 -16.06
C SER A 512 26.26 10.41 -15.24
N THR A 513 25.76 9.56 -14.35
CA THR A 513 26.56 8.58 -13.60
C THR A 513 25.76 7.31 -13.38
N VAL A 514 26.44 6.23 -13.01
CA VAL A 514 25.83 4.96 -12.67
C VAL A 514 26.30 4.54 -11.28
N VAL A 515 25.36 4.27 -10.40
CA VAL A 515 25.63 3.66 -9.09
C VAL A 515 25.22 2.20 -9.15
N THR A 516 26.18 1.29 -9.01
CA THR A 516 25.90 -0.15 -9.01
C THR A 516 25.73 -0.64 -7.57
N ILE A 517 24.59 -1.22 -7.28
CA ILE A 517 24.25 -1.88 -6.01
C ILE A 517 24.50 -3.37 -6.18
N ASN A 518 25.34 -3.96 -5.32
CA ASN A 518 25.47 -5.41 -5.25
C ASN A 518 24.45 -5.96 -4.25
N TRP A 519 23.29 -6.39 -4.75
CA TRP A 519 22.16 -6.87 -3.96
C TRP A 519 22.40 -8.31 -3.52
N THR A 520 22.89 -8.50 -2.31
CA THR A 520 23.24 -9.84 -1.79
C THR A 520 22.04 -10.60 -1.23
N THR A 521 21.04 -9.86 -0.71
CA THR A 521 19.82 -10.41 -0.13
C THR A 521 18.62 -9.67 -0.71
N ALA A 522 17.72 -10.37 -1.40
CA ALA A 522 16.60 -9.76 -2.13
C ALA A 522 15.68 -8.89 -1.25
N THR A 523 15.61 -9.18 0.04
CA THR A 523 14.79 -8.47 1.03
C THR A 523 15.44 -7.22 1.63
N ASP A 524 16.70 -6.93 1.32
CA ASP A 524 17.36 -5.70 1.76
C ASP A 524 16.84 -4.49 0.96
N GLY A 525 16.81 -3.33 1.60
CA GLY A 525 16.54 -2.06 0.94
C GLY A 525 17.81 -1.21 0.80
N TYR A 526 17.84 -0.34 -0.19
CA TYR A 526 18.98 0.55 -0.41
C TYR A 526 18.56 1.99 -0.60
N VAL A 527 19.45 2.90 -0.21
CA VAL A 527 19.26 4.33 -0.44
C VAL A 527 20.55 4.91 -1.00
N VAL A 528 20.40 5.69 -2.07
CA VAL A 528 21.48 6.45 -2.69
C VAL A 528 21.23 7.92 -2.39
N THR A 529 22.16 8.57 -1.72
CA THR A 529 22.13 10.03 -1.50
C THR A 529 23.26 10.66 -2.30
N LEU A 530 22.91 11.66 -3.13
CA LEU A 530 23.88 12.47 -3.87
C LEU A 530 23.97 13.83 -3.21
N THR A 531 25.21 14.33 -3.06
CA THR A 531 25.52 15.70 -2.62
C THR A 531 26.67 16.26 -3.48
N PRO A 532 26.86 17.57 -3.51
CA PRO A 532 28.13 18.12 -4.01
C PRO A 532 29.33 17.46 -3.32
N PRO A 533 30.48 17.33 -3.98
CA PRO A 533 31.71 16.73 -3.43
C PRO A 533 32.18 17.35 -2.12
#